data_f11dc978ed8ad5851d5eb372f177d7ca
#
_entry.id   f11dc978ed8ad5851d5eb372f177d7ca
#
_cell.length_a   1.000
_cell.length_b   1.000
_cell.length_c   1.000
_cell.angle_alpha   90.00
_cell.angle_beta   90.00
_cell.angle_gamma   90.00
#
_symmetry.space_group_name_H-M   'P 1'
#
loop_
_entity.id
_entity.type
_entity.pdbx_description
1 polymer ?
#
loop_
_entity_poly.entity_id
_entity_poly.type
_entity_poly.pdbx_seq_one_letter_code
_entity_poly.pdbx_strand_id
1 'polypeptide(L)'
;MYITYDNQAYANVRVYSTSGSVQFTGDSLSGLTELTGPVGVFADNGFQMQTYTPTDYLRQDIKDGSWLLTNTPVPTPQPVMVTPVEYDLTVSTANAVRLLMAGKQPTTADEIIMCSALYDEWEPGKHVVGDIFSVGGDIWECFQNYDNAVYPDISPGGSAWFTFNKPYHGTTRETARNFVHPTGAHDVYKAGEWAVQDGKFTKANQDTAYSLAEYPQAWDVEE
;
A
#
# COMPACT_ATOMS: atom_id res chain seq x y z
N MET A 1 -42.56 20.17 9.06
CA MET A 1 -42.17 20.08 7.63
C MET A 1 -42.36 18.65 7.16
N TYR A 2 -42.88 18.47 5.97
CA TYR A 2 -42.99 17.14 5.34
C TYR A 2 -42.45 17.19 3.91
N ILE A 3 -42.16 16.03 3.37
CA ILE A 3 -41.80 15.90 1.95
C ILE A 3 -42.82 15.02 1.24
N THR A 4 -42.89 15.16 -0.08
CA THR A 4 -43.69 14.27 -0.94
C THR A 4 -42.78 13.62 -1.97
N TYR A 5 -42.98 12.33 -2.21
CA TYR A 5 -42.33 11.57 -3.26
C TYR A 5 -43.32 10.50 -3.74
N ASP A 6 -43.47 10.35 -5.05
CA ASP A 6 -44.33 9.35 -5.70
C ASP A 6 -45.77 9.32 -5.10
N ASN A 7 -46.38 10.51 -4.95
CA ASN A 7 -47.72 10.71 -4.36
C ASN A 7 -47.83 10.30 -2.87
N GLN A 8 -46.73 9.97 -2.20
CA GLN A 8 -46.73 9.68 -0.77
C GLN A 8 -46.14 10.85 0.01
N ALA A 9 -46.71 11.14 1.19
CA ALA A 9 -46.19 12.16 2.10
C ALA A 9 -45.44 11.53 3.25
N TYR A 10 -44.27 12.08 3.55
CA TYR A 10 -43.39 11.68 4.66
C TYR A 10 -43.32 12.82 5.66
N ALA A 11 -43.92 12.63 6.82
CA ALA A 11 -43.98 13.64 7.86
C ALA A 11 -42.73 13.70 8.73
N ASN A 12 -42.51 14.81 9.42
CA ASN A 12 -41.42 15.03 10.38
C ASN A 12 -40.01 14.88 9.75
N VAL A 13 -39.87 15.29 8.51
CA VAL A 13 -38.59 15.23 7.77
C VAL A 13 -37.84 16.54 7.98
N ARG A 14 -36.53 16.43 8.28
CA ARG A 14 -35.59 17.56 8.28
C ARG A 14 -34.87 17.58 6.93
N VAL A 15 -34.68 18.78 6.38
CA VAL A 15 -34.01 18.97 5.09
C VAL A 15 -32.80 19.87 5.32
N TYR A 16 -31.62 19.35 4.91
CA TYR A 16 -30.36 20.09 4.92
C TYR A 16 -29.88 20.22 3.48
N SER A 17 -29.76 21.45 2.99
CA SER A 17 -29.29 21.69 1.63
C SER A 17 -28.07 22.60 1.61
N THR A 18 -27.16 22.31 0.69
CA THR A 18 -25.98 23.11 0.34
C THR A 18 -25.98 23.34 -1.18
N SER A 19 -25.01 24.06 -1.69
CA SER A 19 -24.89 24.30 -3.14
C SER A 19 -24.68 23.02 -3.99
N GLY A 20 -24.30 21.91 -3.37
CA GLY A 20 -23.99 20.67 -4.10
C GLY A 20 -24.62 19.41 -3.50
N SER A 21 -25.46 19.54 -2.47
CA SER A 21 -26.12 18.37 -1.89
C SER A 21 -27.41 18.76 -1.16
N VAL A 22 -28.34 17.81 -1.08
CA VAL A 22 -29.50 17.87 -0.18
C VAL A 22 -29.64 16.55 0.55
N GLN A 23 -29.88 16.63 1.84
CA GLN A 23 -30.13 15.48 2.71
C GLN A 23 -31.51 15.65 3.38
N PHE A 24 -32.30 14.60 3.28
CA PHE A 24 -33.56 14.44 3.98
C PHE A 24 -33.36 13.43 5.11
N THR A 25 -33.76 13.75 6.33
CA THR A 25 -33.65 12.83 7.47
C THR A 25 -34.96 12.77 8.23
N GLY A 26 -35.40 11.56 8.59
CA GLY A 26 -36.63 11.36 9.34
C GLY A 26 -37.04 9.89 9.43
N ASP A 27 -37.64 9.49 10.54
CA ASP A 27 -38.01 8.09 10.80
C ASP A 27 -39.07 7.57 9.81
N SER A 28 -39.79 8.46 9.12
CA SER A 28 -40.76 8.09 8.09
C SER A 28 -40.14 7.69 6.74
N LEU A 29 -38.84 7.95 6.56
CA LEU A 29 -38.13 7.66 5.32
C LEU A 29 -37.66 6.19 5.30
N SER A 30 -38.46 5.29 4.79
CA SER A 30 -38.13 3.87 4.75
C SER A 30 -38.66 3.19 3.48
N GLY A 31 -38.12 2.03 3.17
CA GLY A 31 -38.62 1.17 2.10
C GLY A 31 -38.20 1.55 0.68
N LEU A 32 -37.33 2.56 0.51
CA LEU A 32 -36.78 2.97 -0.78
C LEU A 32 -35.29 2.70 -0.87
N THR A 33 -34.85 2.33 -2.05
CA THR A 33 -33.43 2.16 -2.39
C THR A 33 -32.95 3.18 -3.43
N GLU A 34 -33.89 3.81 -4.13
CA GLU A 34 -33.59 4.78 -5.18
C GLU A 34 -34.75 5.78 -5.31
N LEU A 35 -34.42 7.03 -5.67
CA LEU A 35 -35.37 8.08 -6.04
C LEU A 35 -35.32 8.27 -7.56
N THR A 36 -36.41 8.03 -8.25
CA THR A 36 -36.53 8.18 -9.72
C THR A 36 -37.29 9.45 -10.13
N GLY A 37 -37.97 10.09 -9.20
CA GLY A 37 -38.78 11.29 -9.43
C GLY A 37 -38.46 12.42 -8.46
N PRO A 38 -39.04 13.58 -8.66
CA PRO A 38 -38.81 14.76 -7.83
C PRO A 38 -39.33 14.58 -6.39
N VAL A 39 -38.56 15.14 -5.44
CA VAL A 39 -38.94 15.24 -4.02
C VAL A 39 -39.41 16.65 -3.73
N GLY A 40 -40.67 16.81 -3.43
CA GLY A 40 -41.28 18.10 -3.00
C GLY A 40 -41.08 18.32 -1.51
N VAL A 41 -40.72 19.52 -1.10
CA VAL A 41 -40.57 19.93 0.30
C VAL A 41 -41.69 20.94 0.65
N PHE A 42 -42.39 20.67 1.73
CA PHE A 42 -43.56 21.47 2.16
C PHE A 42 -43.46 21.89 3.63
N ALA A 43 -43.89 23.10 3.90
CA ALA A 43 -44.17 23.56 5.26
C ALA A 43 -45.42 22.86 5.81
N ASP A 44 -45.61 22.87 7.14
CA ASP A 44 -46.75 22.21 7.79
C ASP A 44 -48.11 22.81 7.40
N ASN A 45 -48.12 24.04 6.89
CA ASN A 45 -49.35 24.71 6.35
C ASN A 45 -49.65 24.33 4.89
N GLY A 46 -48.89 23.38 4.28
CA GLY A 46 -49.09 22.93 2.91
C GLY A 46 -48.41 23.79 1.83
N PHE A 47 -47.70 24.86 2.23
CA PHE A 47 -46.96 25.68 1.27
C PHE A 47 -45.72 24.91 0.75
N GLN A 48 -45.62 24.78 -0.59
CA GLN A 48 -44.46 24.17 -1.22
C GLN A 48 -43.27 25.12 -1.17
N MET A 49 -42.19 24.68 -0.53
CA MET A 49 -40.97 25.45 -0.34
C MET A 49 -39.96 25.23 -1.46
N GLN A 50 -39.77 23.98 -1.84
CA GLN A 50 -38.76 23.61 -2.85
C GLN A 50 -39.08 22.23 -3.46
N THR A 51 -38.47 21.98 -4.63
CA THR A 51 -38.43 20.65 -5.26
C THR A 51 -36.98 20.31 -5.57
N TYR A 52 -36.60 19.07 -5.30
CA TYR A 52 -35.28 18.52 -5.64
C TYR A 52 -35.46 17.37 -6.59
N THR A 53 -34.73 17.41 -7.72
CA THR A 53 -34.81 16.37 -8.75
C THR A 53 -33.55 15.52 -8.67
N PRO A 54 -33.63 14.20 -8.46
CA PRO A 54 -32.46 13.35 -8.32
C PRO A 54 -31.49 13.43 -9.50
N THR A 55 -31.96 13.64 -10.71
CA THR A 55 -31.13 13.81 -11.92
C THR A 55 -30.28 15.08 -11.93
N ASP A 56 -30.55 16.04 -11.06
CA ASP A 56 -29.74 17.25 -10.90
C ASP A 56 -28.48 17.00 -10.05
N TYR A 57 -28.32 15.78 -9.52
CA TYR A 57 -27.21 15.36 -8.65
C TYR A 57 -26.41 14.23 -9.29
N LEU A 58 -25.13 14.20 -9.00
CA LEU A 58 -24.22 13.20 -9.52
C LEU A 58 -24.53 11.78 -9.00
N ARG A 59 -25.01 11.69 -7.75
CA ARG A 59 -25.38 10.41 -7.13
C ARG A 59 -26.40 10.59 -6.01
N GLN A 60 -27.01 9.49 -5.64
CA GLN A 60 -27.89 9.38 -4.48
C GLN A 60 -27.42 8.25 -3.54
N ASP A 61 -27.64 8.44 -2.24
CA ASP A 61 -27.44 7.42 -1.19
C ASP A 61 -28.74 7.37 -0.38
N ILE A 62 -29.55 6.36 -0.66
CA ILE A 62 -30.91 6.22 -0.11
C ILE A 62 -30.93 5.05 0.85
N LYS A 63 -31.28 5.32 2.08
CA LYS A 63 -31.43 4.32 3.14
C LYS A 63 -32.53 4.76 4.13
N ASP A 64 -32.97 3.80 4.94
CA ASP A 64 -33.97 4.08 5.96
C ASP A 64 -33.52 5.21 6.88
N GLY A 65 -34.38 6.17 7.08
CA GLY A 65 -34.13 7.35 7.88
C GLY A 65 -33.30 8.46 7.22
N SER A 66 -32.70 8.24 6.03
CA SER A 66 -31.85 9.25 5.39
C SER A 66 -31.79 9.08 3.86
N TRP A 67 -32.18 10.10 3.13
CA TRP A 67 -32.02 10.21 1.68
C TRP A 67 -31.05 11.34 1.37
N LEU A 68 -29.95 11.03 0.68
CA LEU A 68 -28.95 12.00 0.26
C LEU A 68 -28.85 12.05 -1.26
N LEU A 69 -28.98 13.27 -1.82
CA LEU A 69 -28.65 13.61 -3.20
C LEU A 69 -27.41 14.50 -3.19
N THR A 70 -26.36 14.17 -3.95
CA THR A 70 -25.11 14.94 -3.86
C THR A 70 -24.31 14.96 -5.16
N ASN A 71 -23.62 16.05 -5.38
CA ASN A 71 -22.62 16.23 -6.44
C ASN A 71 -21.19 15.87 -5.99
N THR A 72 -21.03 15.40 -4.74
CA THR A 72 -19.75 14.87 -4.28
C THR A 72 -19.52 13.50 -4.92
N PRO A 73 -18.45 13.29 -5.70
CA PRO A 73 -18.14 11.99 -6.27
C PRO A 73 -17.89 10.95 -5.17
N VAL A 74 -18.07 9.68 -5.50
CA VAL A 74 -17.68 8.59 -4.60
C VAL A 74 -16.16 8.69 -4.39
N PRO A 75 -15.68 8.72 -3.15
CA PRO A 75 -14.24 8.69 -2.91
C PRO A 75 -13.65 7.45 -3.59
N THR A 76 -12.73 7.66 -4.53
CA THR A 76 -11.96 6.55 -5.08
C THR A 76 -11.10 6.00 -3.94
N PRO A 77 -11.18 4.71 -3.62
CA PRO A 77 -10.26 4.12 -2.64
C PRO A 77 -8.83 4.42 -3.08
N GLN A 78 -8.07 5.11 -2.23
CA GLN A 78 -6.65 5.25 -2.49
C GLN A 78 -6.00 3.88 -2.35
N PRO A 79 -5.13 3.48 -3.28
CA PRO A 79 -4.39 2.23 -3.13
C PRO A 79 -3.60 2.27 -1.82
N VAL A 80 -3.74 1.22 -1.02
CA VAL A 80 -2.93 1.05 0.18
C VAL A 80 -1.51 0.78 -0.29
N MET A 81 -0.61 1.75 -0.08
CA MET A 81 0.80 1.57 -0.38
C MET A 81 1.42 0.73 0.72
N VAL A 82 1.99 -0.41 0.38
CA VAL A 82 2.74 -1.24 1.31
C VAL A 82 4.21 -0.84 1.31
N THR A 83 4.86 -1.04 2.46
CA THR A 83 6.30 -0.86 2.64
C THR A 83 6.89 -2.14 3.19
N PRO A 84 8.19 -2.41 2.97
CA PRO A 84 8.88 -3.51 3.64
C PRO A 84 8.70 -3.47 5.15
N VAL A 85 8.68 -4.64 5.77
CA VAL A 85 8.68 -4.74 7.24
C VAL A 85 10.02 -4.25 7.77
N GLU A 86 9.99 -3.31 8.70
CA GLU A 86 11.19 -2.85 9.40
C GLU A 86 11.47 -3.77 10.59
N TYR A 87 12.69 -4.29 10.66
CA TYR A 87 13.19 -5.07 11.77
C TYR A 87 14.08 -4.18 12.63
N ASP A 88 13.50 -3.53 13.64
CA ASP A 88 14.24 -2.74 14.61
C ASP A 88 15.20 -3.60 15.44
N LEU A 89 16.04 -2.96 16.26
CA LEU A 89 17.03 -3.66 17.08
C LEU A 89 16.39 -4.67 18.05
N THR A 90 15.20 -4.38 18.59
CA THR A 90 14.49 -5.28 19.52
C THR A 90 14.05 -6.54 18.82
N VAL A 91 13.40 -6.41 17.66
CA VAL A 91 12.90 -7.54 16.87
C VAL A 91 14.06 -8.34 16.29
N SER A 92 15.08 -7.69 15.73
CA SER A 92 16.30 -8.34 15.21
C SER A 92 17.04 -9.12 16.30
N THR A 93 17.19 -8.54 17.49
CA THR A 93 17.79 -9.23 18.63
C THR A 93 16.96 -10.45 19.05
N ALA A 94 15.64 -10.34 19.12
CA ALA A 94 14.78 -11.47 19.46
C ALA A 94 14.88 -12.60 18.42
N ASN A 95 14.98 -12.28 17.13
CA ASN A 95 15.16 -13.25 16.07
C ASN A 95 16.53 -13.95 16.17
N ALA A 96 17.62 -13.19 16.37
CA ALA A 96 18.95 -13.73 16.57
C ALA A 96 19.03 -14.66 17.80
N VAL A 97 18.41 -14.28 18.92
CA VAL A 97 18.33 -15.12 20.13
C VAL A 97 17.59 -16.42 19.85
N ARG A 98 16.47 -16.39 19.11
CA ARG A 98 15.74 -17.61 18.73
C ARG A 98 16.60 -18.55 17.89
N LEU A 99 17.36 -18.03 16.94
CA LEU A 99 18.29 -18.81 16.12
C LEU A 99 19.39 -19.44 16.99
N LEU A 100 20.02 -18.65 17.87
CA LEU A 100 21.04 -19.13 18.80
C LEU A 100 20.53 -20.23 19.72
N MET A 101 19.32 -20.06 20.28
CA MET A 101 18.69 -21.10 21.10
C MET A 101 18.39 -22.39 20.32
N ALA A 102 18.19 -22.29 19.01
CA ALA A 102 18.08 -23.44 18.11
C ALA A 102 19.44 -24.00 17.66
N GLY A 103 20.57 -23.45 18.15
CA GLY A 103 21.91 -23.84 17.78
C GLY A 103 22.31 -23.39 16.36
N LYS A 104 21.70 -22.31 15.86
CA LYS A 104 21.90 -21.76 14.51
C LYS A 104 22.43 -20.35 14.56
N GLN A 105 23.04 -19.94 13.45
CA GLN A 105 23.30 -18.54 13.09
C GLN A 105 22.45 -18.19 11.85
N PRO A 106 22.18 -16.90 11.57
CA PRO A 106 21.52 -16.49 10.32
C PRO A 106 22.33 -16.98 9.11
N THR A 107 21.73 -17.77 8.23
CA THR A 107 22.38 -18.33 7.04
C THR A 107 21.53 -18.21 5.79
N THR A 108 20.22 -18.13 5.94
CA THR A 108 19.30 -17.87 4.82
C THR A 108 19.05 -16.38 4.65
N ALA A 109 18.66 -15.97 3.44
CA ALA A 109 18.30 -14.57 3.17
C ALA A 109 17.24 -14.06 4.16
N ASP A 110 16.18 -14.84 4.42
CA ASP A 110 15.14 -14.46 5.35
C ASP A 110 15.65 -14.27 6.79
N GLU A 111 16.48 -15.21 7.27
CA GLU A 111 17.07 -15.11 8.63
C GLU A 111 17.98 -13.87 8.75
N ILE A 112 18.77 -13.56 7.71
CA ILE A 112 19.64 -12.38 7.67
C ILE A 112 18.82 -11.09 7.65
N ILE A 113 17.77 -11.02 6.79
CA ILE A 113 16.87 -9.87 6.73
C ILE A 113 16.13 -9.67 8.08
N MET A 114 15.66 -10.75 8.71
CA MET A 114 14.98 -10.68 10.01
C MET A 114 15.90 -10.23 11.16
N CYS A 115 17.20 -10.26 10.97
CA CYS A 115 18.22 -9.77 11.90
C CYS A 115 18.90 -8.48 11.43
N SER A 116 18.30 -7.76 10.49
CA SER A 116 18.92 -6.64 9.75
C SER A 116 19.53 -5.55 10.64
N ALA A 117 18.88 -5.17 11.74
CA ALA A 117 19.40 -4.13 12.63
C ALA A 117 20.64 -4.54 13.46
N LEU A 118 21.12 -5.78 13.30
CA LEU A 118 22.35 -6.25 13.93
C LEU A 118 23.58 -6.14 13.01
N TYR A 119 23.38 -5.79 11.76
CA TYR A 119 24.47 -5.56 10.82
C TYR A 119 24.80 -4.07 10.78
N ASP A 120 26.09 -3.78 10.76
CA ASP A 120 26.57 -2.41 10.70
C ASP A 120 26.15 -1.73 9.38
N GLU A 121 25.95 -0.43 9.42
CA GLU A 121 25.79 0.36 8.19
C GLU A 121 27.09 0.35 7.40
N TRP A 122 26.98 0.30 6.07
CA TRP A 122 28.14 0.32 5.20
C TRP A 122 29.01 1.57 5.44
N GLU A 123 30.29 1.38 5.57
CA GLU A 123 31.28 2.45 5.70
C GLU A 123 32.37 2.33 4.63
N PRO A 124 32.96 3.46 4.17
CA PRO A 124 34.06 3.43 3.24
C PRO A 124 35.25 2.67 3.78
N GLY A 125 35.83 1.76 2.98
CA GLY A 125 37.01 0.98 3.39
C GLY A 125 37.21 -0.27 2.58
N LYS A 126 37.90 -1.23 3.20
CA LYS A 126 38.11 -2.56 2.63
C LYS A 126 36.96 -3.47 3.00
N HIS A 127 36.44 -4.13 1.97
CA HIS A 127 35.41 -5.14 2.11
C HIS A 127 35.86 -6.45 1.51
N VAL A 128 35.51 -7.53 2.18
CA VAL A 128 35.88 -8.91 1.75
C VAL A 128 34.63 -9.72 1.44
N VAL A 129 34.81 -10.75 0.64
CA VAL A 129 33.74 -11.68 0.31
C VAL A 129 33.09 -12.26 1.56
N GLY A 130 31.78 -12.14 1.68
CA GLY A 130 30.97 -12.57 2.82
C GLY A 130 30.71 -11.47 3.85
N ASP A 131 31.25 -10.26 3.69
CA ASP A 131 30.85 -9.11 4.53
C ASP A 131 29.37 -8.81 4.24
N ILE A 132 28.60 -8.68 5.33
CA ILE A 132 27.19 -8.31 5.30
C ILE A 132 27.04 -6.97 6.02
N PHE A 133 26.34 -6.05 5.39
CA PHE A 133 26.13 -4.70 5.93
C PHE A 133 24.78 -4.17 5.49
N SER A 134 24.31 -3.12 6.17
CA SER A 134 23.12 -2.41 5.78
C SER A 134 23.44 -1.18 4.93
N VAL A 135 22.51 -0.83 4.04
CA VAL A 135 22.52 0.43 3.29
C VAL A 135 21.09 0.95 3.27
N GLY A 136 20.84 2.01 4.05
CA GLY A 136 19.51 2.61 4.12
C GLY A 136 18.41 1.66 4.59
N GLY A 137 18.76 0.67 5.42
CA GLY A 137 17.84 -0.34 5.96
C GLY A 137 17.70 -1.62 5.10
N ASP A 138 18.23 -1.65 3.89
CA ASP A 138 18.33 -2.86 3.07
C ASP A 138 19.66 -3.56 3.33
N ILE A 139 19.69 -4.91 3.26
CA ILE A 139 20.85 -5.72 3.57
C ILE A 139 21.53 -6.17 2.31
N TRP A 140 22.86 -6.05 2.33
CA TRP A 140 23.75 -6.32 1.20
C TRP A 140 24.86 -7.27 1.59
N GLU A 141 25.38 -8.00 0.62
CA GLU A 141 26.54 -8.88 0.75
C GLU A 141 27.62 -8.47 -0.25
N CYS A 142 28.86 -8.36 0.24
CA CYS A 142 30.03 -8.26 -0.61
C CYS A 142 30.36 -9.65 -1.19
N PHE A 143 30.28 -9.84 -2.50
CA PHE A 143 30.62 -11.10 -3.18
C PHE A 143 31.95 -11.04 -3.93
N GLN A 144 32.60 -9.86 -3.97
CA GLN A 144 33.94 -9.68 -4.54
C GLN A 144 34.72 -8.65 -3.72
N ASN A 145 35.95 -8.99 -3.31
CA ASN A 145 36.76 -8.07 -2.49
C ASN A 145 37.01 -6.73 -3.18
N TYR A 146 36.94 -5.66 -2.42
CA TYR A 146 37.29 -4.32 -2.89
C TYR A 146 37.84 -3.40 -1.78
N ASP A 147 38.43 -2.29 -2.21
CA ASP A 147 38.84 -1.20 -1.32
C ASP A 147 38.26 0.11 -1.86
N ASN A 148 37.22 0.60 -1.21
CA ASN A 148 36.53 1.83 -1.59
C ASN A 148 37.43 3.07 -1.43
N ALA A 149 38.43 3.04 -0.53
CA ALA A 149 39.40 4.13 -0.42
C ALA A 149 40.29 4.27 -1.68
N VAL A 150 40.46 3.18 -2.44
CA VAL A 150 41.19 3.16 -3.71
C VAL A 150 40.25 3.41 -4.90
N TYR A 151 39.02 2.86 -4.82
CA TYR A 151 38.02 2.91 -5.88
C TYR A 151 36.72 3.54 -5.34
N PRO A 152 36.60 4.88 -5.31
CA PRO A 152 35.46 5.60 -4.72
C PRO A 152 34.10 5.25 -5.37
N ASP A 153 34.10 4.86 -6.63
CA ASP A 153 32.89 4.46 -7.37
C ASP A 153 32.24 3.18 -6.84
N ILE A 154 32.97 2.41 -6.00
CA ILE A 154 32.42 1.24 -5.31
C ILE A 154 31.83 1.73 -3.98
N SER A 155 30.72 2.45 -4.07
CA SER A 155 29.96 2.98 -2.93
C SER A 155 28.47 2.87 -3.23
N PRO A 156 27.59 2.86 -2.22
CA PRO A 156 26.13 2.84 -2.45
C PRO A 156 25.70 3.93 -3.43
N GLY A 157 25.02 3.53 -4.52
CA GLY A 157 24.63 4.43 -5.60
C GLY A 157 25.72 4.73 -6.63
N GLY A 158 26.96 4.26 -6.45
CA GLY A 158 28.05 4.38 -7.42
C GLY A 158 27.89 3.39 -8.58
N SER A 159 28.50 3.73 -9.73
CA SER A 159 28.34 2.94 -10.97
C SER A 159 28.92 1.52 -10.89
N ALA A 160 29.94 1.29 -10.04
CA ALA A 160 30.59 0.01 -9.86
C ALA A 160 30.02 -0.82 -8.67
N TRP A 161 29.06 -0.27 -7.93
CA TRP A 161 28.53 -0.89 -6.71
C TRP A 161 28.09 -2.36 -6.91
N PHE A 162 27.25 -2.60 -7.93
CA PHE A 162 26.69 -3.92 -8.23
C PHE A 162 27.71 -4.92 -8.79
N THR A 163 28.92 -4.50 -9.13
CA THR A 163 30.00 -5.42 -9.53
C THR A 163 30.57 -6.15 -8.32
N PHE A 164 30.41 -5.60 -7.12
CA PHE A 164 31.04 -6.10 -5.90
C PHE A 164 30.03 -6.49 -4.82
N ASN A 165 28.81 -5.93 -4.88
CA ASN A 165 27.81 -6.09 -3.85
C ASN A 165 26.46 -6.49 -4.47
N LYS A 166 25.72 -7.32 -3.77
CA LYS A 166 24.36 -7.74 -4.15
C LYS A 166 23.40 -7.56 -2.97
N PRO A 167 22.13 -7.22 -3.21
CA PRO A 167 21.13 -7.18 -2.15
C PRO A 167 20.71 -8.59 -1.75
N TYR A 168 20.23 -8.75 -0.51
CA TYR A 168 19.49 -9.93 -0.11
C TYR A 168 18.02 -9.84 -0.53
N HIS A 169 17.53 -10.89 -1.17
CA HIS A 169 16.11 -11.03 -1.53
C HIS A 169 15.41 -11.98 -0.55
N GLY A 170 14.30 -11.55 0.05
CA GLY A 170 13.50 -12.40 0.91
C GLY A 170 12.66 -13.40 0.13
N THR A 171 12.31 -14.52 0.77
CA THR A 171 11.46 -15.54 0.15
C THR A 171 10.06 -15.59 0.75
N THR A 172 9.76 -14.67 1.66
CA THR A 172 8.43 -14.49 2.27
C THR A 172 7.96 -13.04 2.15
N ARG A 173 6.65 -12.82 2.32
CA ARG A 173 6.06 -11.49 2.32
C ARG A 173 6.68 -10.59 3.41
N GLU A 174 6.95 -11.16 4.59
CA GLU A 174 7.51 -10.44 5.74
C GLU A 174 8.96 -10.01 5.49
N THR A 175 9.71 -10.78 4.71
CA THR A 175 11.10 -10.48 4.37
C THR A 175 11.27 -9.81 3.01
N ALA A 176 10.19 -9.48 2.32
CA ALA A 176 10.22 -8.67 1.10
C ALA A 176 10.92 -7.33 1.35
N ARG A 177 11.87 -6.97 0.47
CA ARG A 177 12.58 -5.69 0.48
C ARG A 177 12.15 -4.85 -0.72
N ASN A 178 12.52 -3.58 -0.72
CA ASN A 178 12.33 -2.75 -1.90
C ASN A 178 12.98 -3.40 -3.12
N PHE A 179 12.31 -3.34 -4.25
CA PHE A 179 12.88 -3.85 -5.50
C PHE A 179 14.14 -3.08 -5.85
N VAL A 180 15.22 -3.82 -6.05
CA VAL A 180 16.49 -3.30 -6.58
C VAL A 180 16.65 -3.84 -8.00
N HIS A 181 16.78 -2.94 -8.99
CA HIS A 181 16.90 -3.38 -10.38
C HIS A 181 18.22 -4.17 -10.58
N PRO A 182 18.15 -5.47 -10.95
CA PRO A 182 19.33 -6.27 -11.17
C PRO A 182 20.22 -5.73 -12.28
N THR A 183 21.52 -5.81 -12.09
CA THR A 183 22.53 -5.36 -13.06
C THR A 183 23.35 -6.49 -13.65
N GLY A 184 23.23 -7.70 -13.09
CA GLY A 184 23.96 -8.86 -13.54
C GLY A 184 23.24 -10.18 -13.20
N ALA A 185 23.87 -11.31 -13.53
CA ALA A 185 23.28 -12.62 -13.28
C ALA A 185 23.28 -13.05 -11.80
N HIS A 186 24.04 -12.34 -10.95
CA HIS A 186 24.22 -12.64 -9.52
C HIS A 186 23.19 -12.00 -8.62
N ASP A 187 22.47 -10.99 -9.12
CA ASP A 187 21.47 -10.20 -8.40
C ASP A 187 20.05 -10.31 -9.00
N VAL A 188 19.82 -11.22 -9.96
CA VAL A 188 18.47 -11.49 -10.49
C VAL A 188 17.58 -12.12 -9.43
N TYR A 189 16.33 -11.71 -9.40
CA TYR A 189 15.30 -12.33 -8.57
C TYR A 189 15.04 -13.77 -9.04
N LYS A 190 15.04 -14.69 -8.10
CA LYS A 190 14.72 -16.09 -8.34
C LYS A 190 13.24 -16.37 -8.15
N ALA A 191 12.72 -17.37 -8.84
CA ALA A 191 11.36 -17.84 -8.62
C ALA A 191 11.10 -18.10 -7.12
N GLY A 192 10.08 -17.46 -6.56
CA GLY A 192 9.73 -17.54 -5.15
C GLY A 192 10.24 -16.38 -4.29
N GLU A 193 11.15 -15.55 -4.77
CA GLU A 193 11.61 -14.36 -4.05
C GLU A 193 10.59 -13.21 -4.14
N TRP A 194 10.59 -12.39 -3.10
CA TRP A 194 9.64 -11.30 -2.92
C TRP A 194 10.30 -9.93 -2.98
N ALA A 195 9.57 -8.97 -3.53
CA ALA A 195 9.94 -7.56 -3.53
C ALA A 195 8.73 -6.66 -3.27
N VAL A 196 8.98 -5.45 -2.80
CA VAL A 196 7.99 -4.37 -2.79
C VAL A 196 8.25 -3.48 -4.00
N GLN A 197 7.25 -3.38 -4.89
CA GLN A 197 7.31 -2.60 -6.11
C GLN A 197 6.05 -1.75 -6.23
N ASP A 198 6.18 -0.44 -6.46
CA ASP A 198 5.05 0.49 -6.58
C ASP A 198 4.04 0.39 -5.42
N GLY A 199 4.56 0.16 -4.20
CA GLY A 199 3.74 0.01 -3.00
C GLY A 199 2.89 -1.26 -2.97
N LYS A 200 3.31 -2.32 -3.65
CA LYS A 200 2.66 -3.64 -3.67
C LYS A 200 3.67 -4.72 -3.34
N PHE A 201 3.20 -5.76 -2.63
CA PHE A 201 3.97 -6.98 -2.49
C PHE A 201 3.92 -7.77 -3.80
N THR A 202 5.09 -8.15 -4.29
CA THR A 202 5.24 -8.93 -5.52
C THR A 202 6.11 -10.13 -5.28
N LYS A 203 5.75 -11.26 -5.87
CA LYS A 203 6.52 -12.52 -5.82
C LYS A 203 6.95 -12.90 -7.21
N ALA A 204 8.23 -13.12 -7.40
CA ALA A 204 8.74 -13.64 -8.67
C ALA A 204 8.21 -15.06 -8.90
N ASN A 205 7.53 -15.30 -10.02
CA ASN A 205 7.06 -16.63 -10.42
C ASN A 205 8.04 -17.36 -11.35
N GLN A 206 9.08 -16.65 -11.80
CA GLN A 206 10.22 -17.16 -12.55
C GLN A 206 11.45 -16.29 -12.27
N ASP A 207 12.64 -16.76 -12.65
CA ASP A 207 13.87 -15.95 -12.57
C ASP A 207 13.71 -14.70 -13.46
N THR A 208 13.96 -13.51 -12.90
CA THR A 208 13.78 -12.25 -13.63
C THR A 208 14.75 -11.16 -13.19
N ALA A 209 15.22 -10.38 -14.17
CA ALA A 209 15.98 -9.15 -13.96
C ALA A 209 15.11 -7.90 -14.16
N TYR A 210 13.83 -8.07 -14.50
CA TYR A 210 12.93 -6.99 -14.85
C TYR A 210 11.96 -6.68 -13.71
N SER A 211 11.60 -5.42 -13.55
CA SER A 211 10.58 -4.99 -12.61
C SER A 211 9.17 -5.44 -13.02
N LEU A 212 8.21 -5.29 -12.12
CA LEU A 212 6.79 -5.51 -12.40
C LEU A 212 6.29 -4.63 -13.57
N ALA A 213 6.78 -3.39 -13.66
CA ALA A 213 6.38 -2.47 -14.73
C ALA A 213 6.94 -2.87 -16.09
N GLU A 214 8.16 -3.44 -16.14
CA GLU A 214 8.84 -3.85 -17.37
C GLU A 214 8.36 -5.21 -17.88
N TYR A 215 8.10 -6.16 -16.97
CA TYR A 215 7.69 -7.52 -17.32
C TYR A 215 6.68 -8.07 -16.29
N PRO A 216 5.42 -7.65 -16.35
CA PRO A 216 4.38 -8.05 -15.37
C PRO A 216 4.18 -9.56 -15.26
N GLN A 217 4.41 -10.32 -16.34
CA GLN A 217 4.21 -11.77 -16.37
C GLN A 217 5.17 -12.53 -15.47
N ALA A 218 6.31 -11.93 -15.06
CA ALA A 218 7.27 -12.55 -14.17
C ALA A 218 6.88 -12.42 -12.69
N TRP A 219 5.81 -11.70 -12.38
CA TRP A 219 5.44 -11.34 -11.02
C TRP A 219 4.00 -11.67 -10.69
N ASP A 220 3.77 -12.29 -9.57
CA ASP A 220 2.47 -12.38 -8.93
C ASP A 220 2.32 -11.21 -7.96
N VAL A 221 1.23 -10.47 -8.07
CA VAL A 221 0.94 -9.31 -7.21
C VAL A 221 -0.02 -9.76 -6.11
N GLU A 222 0.35 -9.52 -4.85
CA GLU A 222 -0.53 -9.72 -3.70
C GLU A 222 -1.09 -8.37 -3.20
N GLU A 223 -2.40 -8.35 -3.01
CA GLU A 223 -3.16 -7.19 -2.48
C GLU A 223 -3.11 -7.15 -0.93
#